data_26704d1ae963d1d4757c4a67bf2a6e18
#
_entry.id   26704d1ae963d1d4757c4a67bf2a6e18
#
_cell.length_a   1.000
_cell.length_b   1.000
_cell.length_c   1.000
_cell.angle_alpha   90.00
_cell.angle_beta   90.00
_cell.angle_gamma   90.00
#
_symmetry.space_group_name_H-M   'P 1'
#
loop_
_entity.id
_entity.type
_entity.pdbx_description
1 polymer ?
#
loop_
_entity_poly.entity_id
_entity_poly.type
_entity_poly.pdbx_seq_one_letter_code
_entity_poly.pdbx_strand_id
1 'polypeptide(L)'
;TLYISQGKTEGITVEADDNIIPYIKTEIKNGQLNIFLDPEVIIRGYTAMNVSVSMPVITDINVAAAGRLEGSSPFTVNKLEIVASGAGSVKLEVKGSEVDVEASGAARLELKGEVEQFDLEMSSAATLKGWELRVKNCDAEISGAAKAEVSISGQLEAEISSAGILIYDGNPRITKQ
;
A
#
# COMPACT_ATOMS: atom_id res chain seq x y z
N THR A 1 9.78 8.55 -6.41
CA THR A 1 9.44 7.45 -5.48
C THR A 1 9.51 7.94 -4.04
N LEU A 2 8.57 7.51 -3.21
CA LEU A 2 8.59 7.71 -1.77
C LEU A 2 9.15 6.43 -1.11
N TYR A 3 10.25 6.54 -0.41
CA TYR A 3 10.81 5.49 0.42
C TYR A 3 10.44 5.73 1.86
N ILE A 4 9.88 4.72 2.52
CA ILE A 4 9.55 4.81 3.94
C ILE A 4 10.31 3.76 4.74
N SER A 5 10.65 4.10 5.98
CA SER A 5 11.31 3.20 6.92
C SER A 5 10.78 3.37 8.32
N GLN A 6 10.70 2.28 9.08
CA GLN A 6 10.40 2.35 10.50
C GLN A 6 11.69 2.54 11.28
N GLY A 7 11.79 3.66 11.98
CA GLY A 7 12.99 4.05 12.73
C GLY A 7 12.63 4.78 14.02
N LYS A 8 13.60 4.96 14.92
CA LYS A 8 13.38 5.61 16.22
C LYS A 8 13.15 7.12 16.12
N THR A 9 13.60 7.73 15.04
CA THR A 9 13.54 9.17 14.82
C THR A 9 12.74 9.49 13.57
N GLU A 10 11.95 10.55 13.66
CA GLU A 10 11.26 11.12 12.52
C GLU A 10 12.24 11.90 11.65
N GLY A 11 12.10 11.77 10.36
CA GLY A 11 12.94 12.49 9.41
C GLY A 11 12.40 12.41 8.00
N ILE A 12 12.66 13.46 7.24
CA ILE A 12 12.35 13.52 5.81
C ILE A 12 13.57 14.04 5.05
N THR A 13 13.89 13.37 3.95
CA THR A 13 14.95 13.78 3.03
C THR A 13 14.40 13.79 1.62
N VAL A 14 14.65 14.86 0.88
CA VAL A 14 14.27 15.01 -0.53
C VAL A 14 15.53 14.98 -1.37
N GLU A 15 15.55 14.09 -2.35
CA GLU A 15 16.61 13.98 -3.36
C GLU A 15 15.98 14.14 -4.75
N ALA A 16 16.24 15.23 -5.41
CA ALA A 16 15.71 15.50 -6.74
C ALA A 16 16.64 16.43 -7.51
N ASP A 17 16.43 16.55 -8.81
CA ASP A 17 17.14 17.51 -9.61
C ASP A 17 16.86 18.96 -9.10
N ASP A 18 17.86 19.83 -9.10
CA ASP A 18 17.79 21.18 -8.52
C ASP A 18 16.60 22.00 -8.99
N ASN A 19 16.21 21.80 -10.24
CA ASN A 19 15.06 22.47 -10.85
C ASN A 19 13.70 21.85 -10.45
N ILE A 20 13.69 20.73 -9.75
CA ILE A 20 12.47 20.03 -9.31
C ILE A 20 12.22 20.18 -7.82
N ILE A 21 13.28 20.25 -7.00
CA ILE A 21 13.19 20.39 -5.53
C ILE A 21 12.15 21.45 -5.09
N PRO A 22 12.08 22.66 -5.70
CA PRO A 22 11.12 23.69 -5.26
C PRO A 22 9.65 23.31 -5.44
N TYR A 23 9.37 22.33 -6.29
CA TYR A 23 8.01 21.87 -6.62
C TYR A 23 7.58 20.63 -5.85
N ILE A 24 8.48 19.99 -5.11
CA ILE A 24 8.13 18.91 -4.18
C ILE A 24 7.66 19.58 -2.88
N LYS A 25 6.37 19.44 -2.59
CA LYS A 25 5.75 20.03 -1.39
C LYS A 25 5.58 18.97 -0.33
N THR A 26 5.86 19.37 0.90
CA THR A 26 5.63 18.55 2.10
C THR A 26 4.89 19.39 3.12
N GLU A 27 3.80 18.87 3.66
CA GLU A 27 3.02 19.54 4.70
C GLU A 27 2.52 18.52 5.73
N ILE A 28 2.43 18.93 6.97
CA ILE A 28 1.76 18.14 8.01
C ILE A 28 0.41 18.79 8.27
N LYS A 29 -0.66 18.03 8.05
CA LYS A 29 -2.03 18.48 8.26
C LYS A 29 -2.80 17.40 9.02
N ASN A 30 -3.38 17.78 10.15
CA ASN A 30 -4.12 16.87 11.04
C ASN A 30 -3.31 15.61 11.44
N GLY A 31 -2.01 15.76 11.67
CA GLY A 31 -1.12 14.62 12.01
C GLY A 31 -0.69 13.76 10.83
N GLN A 32 -1.14 14.05 9.61
CA GLN A 32 -0.77 13.34 8.40
C GLN A 32 0.30 14.10 7.61
N LEU A 33 1.36 13.41 7.21
CA LEU A 33 2.38 13.94 6.31
C LEU A 33 1.90 13.78 4.86
N ASN A 34 1.68 14.90 4.18
CA ASN A 34 1.34 14.96 2.77
C ASN A 34 2.58 15.30 1.95
N ILE A 35 2.85 14.51 0.92
CA ILE A 35 3.94 14.71 -0.02
C ILE A 35 3.36 14.71 -1.42
N PHE A 36 3.51 15.83 -2.12
CA PHE A 36 2.92 15.98 -3.45
C PHE A 36 3.76 16.92 -4.32
N LEU A 37 3.54 16.85 -5.62
CA LEU A 37 4.07 17.84 -6.56
C LEU A 37 3.12 19.02 -6.66
N ASP A 38 3.69 20.20 -6.80
CA ASP A 38 2.91 21.42 -7.04
C ASP A 38 1.99 21.20 -8.25
N PRO A 39 0.66 21.28 -8.08
CA PRO A 39 -0.30 20.97 -9.14
C PRO A 39 -0.26 21.94 -10.34
N GLU A 40 0.35 23.12 -10.17
CA GLU A 40 0.49 24.11 -11.24
C GLU A 40 1.68 23.82 -12.16
N VAL A 41 2.51 22.79 -11.84
CA VAL A 41 3.74 22.51 -12.58
C VAL A 41 3.67 21.18 -13.32
N ILE A 42 4.01 21.21 -14.60
CA ILE A 42 4.17 20.00 -15.41
C ILE A 42 5.67 19.69 -15.50
N ILE A 43 6.09 18.61 -14.84
CA ILE A 43 7.46 18.12 -14.89
C ILE A 43 7.62 17.26 -16.16
N ARG A 44 8.56 17.65 -17.03
CA ARG A 44 8.90 16.91 -18.24
C ARG A 44 10.33 16.40 -18.16
N GLY A 45 10.46 15.16 -17.75
CA GLY A 45 11.75 14.50 -17.57
C GLY A 45 12.48 14.95 -16.29
N TYR A 46 13.08 13.99 -15.63
CA TYR A 46 13.92 14.18 -14.44
C TYR A 46 14.89 13.00 -14.32
N THR A 47 16.02 13.24 -13.68
CA THR A 47 17.01 12.20 -13.38
C THR A 47 16.73 11.55 -12.03
N ALA A 48 16.40 12.37 -11.03
CA ALA A 48 16.06 11.91 -9.70
C ALA A 48 14.85 12.68 -9.14
N MET A 49 13.95 11.95 -8.47
CA MET A 49 12.84 12.51 -7.71
C MET A 49 12.42 11.48 -6.64
N ASN A 50 13.14 11.52 -5.52
CA ASN A 50 12.96 10.60 -4.41
C ASN A 50 12.72 11.39 -3.12
N VAL A 51 11.85 10.85 -2.28
CA VAL A 51 11.65 11.33 -0.91
C VAL A 51 11.82 10.14 0.01
N SER A 52 12.61 10.30 1.06
CA SER A 52 12.81 9.28 2.08
C SER A 52 12.24 9.78 3.40
N VAL A 53 11.39 8.97 4.03
CA VAL A 53 10.76 9.28 5.30
C VAL A 53 11.04 8.19 6.31
N SER A 54 11.48 8.58 7.51
CA SER A 54 11.64 7.70 8.67
C SER A 54 10.63 8.08 9.74
N MET A 55 9.97 7.10 10.35
CA MET A 55 9.00 7.31 11.41
C MET A 55 8.93 6.12 12.36
N PRO A 56 8.65 6.33 13.67
CA PRO A 56 8.57 5.24 14.64
C PRO A 56 7.29 4.40 14.49
N VAL A 57 6.21 5.03 14.10
CA VAL A 57 4.89 4.39 13.96
C VAL A 57 4.26 4.82 12.64
N ILE A 58 3.64 3.88 11.97
CA ILE A 58 2.82 4.11 10.79
C ILE A 58 1.48 3.43 11.00
N THR A 59 0.39 4.15 10.76
CA THR A 59 -0.99 3.67 10.88
C THR A 59 -1.77 3.80 9.60
N ASP A 60 -1.38 4.74 8.74
CA ASP A 60 -2.10 5.07 7.52
C ASP A 60 -1.15 5.35 6.36
N ILE A 61 -1.44 4.77 5.22
CA ILE A 61 -0.75 5.01 3.96
C ILE A 61 -1.79 5.32 2.88
N ASN A 62 -1.65 6.46 2.22
CA ASN A 62 -2.48 6.79 1.07
C ASN A 62 -1.60 7.12 -0.14
N VAL A 63 -1.78 6.35 -1.22
CA VAL A 63 -1.03 6.52 -2.48
C VAL A 63 -2.00 6.72 -3.63
N ALA A 64 -2.04 7.92 -4.17
CA ALA A 64 -2.96 8.31 -5.23
C ALA A 64 -2.25 8.65 -6.55
N ALA A 65 -3.03 8.81 -7.59
CA ALA A 65 -2.57 9.14 -8.94
C ALA A 65 -1.53 8.14 -9.48
N ALA A 66 -0.31 8.57 -9.73
CA ALA A 66 0.81 7.72 -10.16
C ALA A 66 1.92 7.66 -9.10
N GLY A 67 1.56 7.87 -7.83
CA GLY A 67 2.48 7.78 -6.70
C GLY A 67 3.10 6.40 -6.56
N ARG A 68 4.35 6.34 -6.11
CA ARG A 68 5.04 5.08 -5.80
C ARG A 68 5.62 5.15 -4.40
N LEU A 69 5.25 4.16 -3.58
CA LEU A 69 5.74 4.01 -2.22
C LEU A 69 6.44 2.65 -2.06
N GLU A 70 7.63 2.68 -1.50
CA GLU A 70 8.42 1.49 -1.20
C GLU A 70 8.91 1.52 0.25
N GLY A 71 8.65 0.45 0.98
CA GLY A 71 9.22 0.23 2.32
C GLY A 71 10.68 -0.20 2.22
N SER A 72 11.56 0.50 2.90
CA SER A 72 12.99 0.19 2.96
C SER A 72 13.36 -0.80 4.06
N SER A 73 12.41 -1.13 4.93
CA SER A 73 12.54 -2.09 6.03
C SER A 73 11.19 -2.72 6.34
N PRO A 74 11.17 -3.88 7.01
CA PRO A 74 9.91 -4.43 7.54
C PRO A 74 9.27 -3.48 8.55
N PHE A 75 7.95 -3.37 8.50
CA PHE A 75 7.14 -2.58 9.44
C PHE A 75 6.46 -3.50 10.45
N THR A 76 6.62 -3.17 11.72
CA THR A 76 5.86 -3.80 12.80
C THR A 76 4.71 -2.87 13.20
N VAL A 77 3.48 -3.35 13.02
CA VAL A 77 2.27 -2.55 13.23
C VAL A 77 1.27 -3.28 14.10
N ASN A 78 0.45 -2.53 14.82
CA ASN A 78 -0.74 -3.12 15.44
C ASN A 78 -1.90 -3.10 14.44
N LYS A 79 -2.15 -1.94 13.85
CA LYS A 79 -3.10 -1.74 12.76
C LYS A 79 -2.47 -0.83 11.70
N LEU A 80 -2.66 -1.17 10.42
CA LEU A 80 -2.22 -0.37 9.29
C LEU A 80 -3.31 -0.33 8.22
N GLU A 81 -3.72 0.86 7.84
CA GLU A 81 -4.61 1.10 6.71
C GLU A 81 -3.79 1.50 5.47
N ILE A 82 -4.06 0.89 4.33
CA ILE A 82 -3.39 1.18 3.05
C ILE A 82 -4.46 1.48 2.00
N VAL A 83 -4.49 2.72 1.53
CA VAL A 83 -5.36 3.13 0.43
C VAL A 83 -4.52 3.40 -0.81
N ALA A 84 -4.81 2.70 -1.91
CA ALA A 84 -4.12 2.89 -3.17
C ALA A 84 -5.10 3.14 -4.31
N SER A 85 -4.97 4.25 -5.01
CA SER A 85 -5.90 4.64 -6.07
C SER A 85 -5.23 5.14 -7.34
N GLY A 86 -6.00 5.24 -8.41
CA GLY A 86 -5.46 5.66 -9.71
C GLY A 86 -4.50 4.62 -10.28
N ALA A 87 -3.25 4.99 -10.51
CA ALA A 87 -2.15 4.11 -10.89
C ALA A 87 -1.08 4.02 -9.77
N GLY A 88 -1.49 4.21 -8.54
CA GLY A 88 -0.63 4.15 -7.36
C GLY A 88 0.04 2.78 -7.20
N SER A 89 1.26 2.78 -6.68
CA SER A 89 2.01 1.56 -6.41
C SER A 89 2.54 1.54 -4.98
N VAL A 90 2.29 0.44 -4.27
CA VAL A 90 2.74 0.23 -2.88
C VAL A 90 3.51 -1.07 -2.81
N LYS A 91 4.71 -1.02 -2.23
CA LYS A 91 5.52 -2.20 -1.94
C LYS A 91 5.99 -2.16 -0.50
N LEU A 92 5.53 -3.12 0.31
CA LEU A 92 5.82 -3.16 1.75
C LEU A 92 6.06 -4.58 2.25
N GLU A 93 6.91 -4.67 3.27
CA GLU A 93 6.97 -5.83 4.16
C GLU A 93 6.38 -5.42 5.51
N VAL A 94 5.34 -6.15 5.98
CA VAL A 94 4.60 -5.82 7.19
C VAL A 94 4.43 -7.03 8.09
N LYS A 95 4.58 -6.81 9.40
CA LYS A 95 4.23 -7.78 10.44
C LYS A 95 3.30 -7.11 11.44
N GLY A 96 2.14 -7.71 11.69
CA GLY A 96 1.20 -7.07 12.59
C GLY A 96 -0.09 -7.83 12.85
N SER A 97 -0.94 -7.19 13.63
CA SER A 97 -2.21 -7.79 13.99
C SER A 97 -3.27 -7.58 12.93
N GLU A 98 -3.35 -6.36 12.37
CA GLU A 98 -4.41 -5.99 11.43
C GLU A 98 -3.86 -5.12 10.30
N VAL A 99 -4.21 -5.47 9.07
CA VAL A 99 -3.92 -4.66 7.89
C VAL A 99 -5.17 -4.57 7.03
N ASP A 100 -5.63 -3.34 6.80
CA ASP A 100 -6.77 -3.01 5.96
C ASP A 100 -6.25 -2.45 4.64
N VAL A 101 -6.72 -2.95 3.53
CA VAL A 101 -6.29 -2.53 2.19
C VAL A 101 -7.49 -2.16 1.33
N GLU A 102 -7.52 -0.91 0.87
CA GLU A 102 -8.43 -0.46 -0.18
C GLU A 102 -7.63 -0.18 -1.46
N ALA A 103 -7.98 -0.86 -2.55
CA ALA A 103 -7.31 -0.65 -3.83
C ALA A 103 -8.27 -0.45 -4.99
N SER A 104 -8.10 0.64 -5.73
CA SER A 104 -8.99 1.00 -6.85
C SER A 104 -8.23 1.52 -8.07
N GLY A 105 -8.94 1.64 -9.19
CA GLY A 105 -8.33 2.08 -10.45
C GLY A 105 -7.42 0.99 -11.03
N ALA A 106 -6.18 1.33 -11.33
CA ALA A 106 -5.12 0.44 -11.78
C ALA A 106 -3.98 0.34 -10.74
N ALA A 107 -4.31 0.45 -9.47
CA ALA A 107 -3.36 0.38 -8.37
C ALA A 107 -2.65 -0.98 -8.32
N ARG A 108 -1.40 -0.97 -7.86
CA ARG A 108 -0.57 -2.17 -7.73
C ARG A 108 0.02 -2.24 -6.35
N LEU A 109 -0.27 -3.35 -5.66
CA LEU A 109 0.29 -3.62 -4.35
C LEU A 109 1.16 -4.88 -4.39
N GLU A 110 2.30 -4.82 -3.74
CA GLU A 110 3.16 -5.97 -3.44
C GLU A 110 3.38 -5.98 -1.92
N LEU A 111 2.74 -6.91 -1.24
CA LEU A 111 2.80 -7.02 0.21
C LEU A 111 3.47 -8.33 0.61
N LYS A 112 4.33 -8.25 1.64
CA LYS A 112 5.06 -9.38 2.21
C LYS A 112 4.98 -9.34 3.72
N GLY A 113 5.27 -10.50 4.36
CA GLY A 113 5.37 -10.59 5.81
C GLY A 113 4.32 -11.48 6.45
N GLU A 114 3.77 -11.06 7.60
CA GLU A 114 2.86 -11.89 8.39
C GLU A 114 1.82 -11.02 9.11
N VAL A 115 0.53 -11.36 8.95
CA VAL A 115 -0.60 -10.59 9.48
C VAL A 115 -1.64 -11.54 10.07
N GLU A 116 -2.21 -11.19 11.22
CA GLU A 116 -3.28 -12.01 11.81
C GLU A 116 -4.63 -11.79 11.13
N GLN A 117 -5.02 -10.53 10.94
CA GLN A 117 -6.26 -10.13 10.27
C GLN A 117 -5.94 -9.27 9.05
N PHE A 118 -6.49 -9.63 7.90
CA PHE A 118 -6.30 -8.93 6.63
C PHE A 118 -7.64 -8.66 5.97
N ASP A 119 -8.03 -7.39 5.93
CA ASP A 119 -9.25 -6.93 5.32
C ASP A 119 -8.91 -6.29 3.97
N LEU A 120 -9.48 -6.82 2.89
CA LEU A 120 -9.10 -6.50 1.52
C LEU A 120 -10.30 -6.06 0.70
N GLU A 121 -10.36 -4.78 0.34
CA GLU A 121 -11.35 -4.25 -0.60
C GLU A 121 -10.67 -3.85 -1.91
N MET A 122 -11.05 -4.50 -3.02
CA MET A 122 -10.45 -4.22 -4.32
C MET A 122 -11.49 -4.00 -5.40
N SER A 123 -11.27 -2.99 -6.23
CA SER A 123 -12.17 -2.68 -7.33
C SER A 123 -11.46 -2.26 -8.60
N SER A 124 -12.23 -2.11 -9.69
CA SER A 124 -11.73 -1.70 -11.01
C SER A 124 -10.71 -2.70 -11.58
N ALA A 125 -9.46 -2.32 -11.80
CA ALA A 125 -8.38 -3.16 -12.32
C ALA A 125 -7.18 -3.21 -11.36
N ALA A 126 -7.41 -3.05 -10.08
CA ALA A 126 -6.38 -3.11 -9.05
C ALA A 126 -5.77 -4.52 -8.94
N THR A 127 -4.51 -4.60 -8.57
CA THR A 127 -3.79 -5.88 -8.42
C THR A 127 -3.03 -5.93 -7.10
N LEU A 128 -3.13 -7.06 -6.39
CA LEU A 128 -2.36 -7.37 -5.20
C LEU A 128 -1.53 -8.64 -5.43
N LYS A 129 -0.22 -8.53 -5.23
CA LYS A 129 0.71 -9.65 -5.14
C LYS A 129 1.09 -9.87 -3.68
N GLY A 130 0.52 -10.88 -3.07
CA GLY A 130 0.68 -11.21 -1.66
C GLY A 130 1.08 -12.65 -1.39
N TRP A 131 1.72 -13.37 -2.32
CA TRP A 131 2.19 -14.74 -2.08
C TRP A 131 3.18 -14.86 -0.91
N GLU A 132 3.94 -13.80 -0.66
CA GLU A 132 4.87 -13.74 0.47
C GLU A 132 4.24 -13.07 1.72
N LEU A 133 2.95 -12.74 1.68
CA LEU A 133 2.16 -12.28 2.82
C LEU A 133 1.40 -13.45 3.42
N ARG A 134 1.82 -13.90 4.60
CA ARG A 134 1.15 -14.95 5.35
C ARG A 134 0.04 -14.34 6.20
N VAL A 135 -1.18 -14.67 5.85
CA VAL A 135 -2.38 -14.17 6.53
C VAL A 135 -3.01 -15.30 7.32
N LYS A 136 -3.43 -15.04 8.55
CA LYS A 136 -4.19 -16.01 9.34
C LYS A 136 -5.67 -15.96 8.94
N ASN A 137 -6.31 -14.81 9.06
CA ASN A 137 -7.71 -14.62 8.67
C ASN A 137 -7.80 -13.52 7.62
N CYS A 138 -8.58 -13.76 6.58
CA CYS A 138 -8.80 -12.83 5.48
C CYS A 138 -10.29 -12.61 5.26
N ASP A 139 -10.69 -11.34 5.16
CA ASP A 139 -11.96 -10.91 4.64
C ASP A 139 -11.70 -10.15 3.33
N ALA A 140 -12.27 -10.60 2.21
CA ALA A 140 -11.93 -10.07 0.90
C ALA A 140 -13.18 -9.72 0.09
N GLU A 141 -13.32 -8.45 -0.26
CA GLU A 141 -14.32 -7.95 -1.21
C GLU A 141 -13.64 -7.55 -2.51
N ILE A 142 -13.88 -8.29 -3.60
CA ILE A 142 -13.21 -8.05 -4.87
C ILE A 142 -14.22 -7.87 -5.98
N SER A 143 -14.16 -6.74 -6.66
CA SER A 143 -15.09 -6.38 -7.72
C SER A 143 -14.38 -5.87 -8.99
N GLY A 144 -15.16 -5.67 -10.06
CA GLY A 144 -14.62 -5.22 -11.34
C GLY A 144 -13.74 -6.30 -12.00
N ALA A 145 -12.54 -5.94 -12.40
CA ALA A 145 -11.51 -6.85 -12.94
C ALA A 145 -10.27 -6.87 -12.01
N ALA A 146 -10.48 -6.65 -10.73
CA ALA A 146 -9.39 -6.67 -9.76
C ALA A 146 -8.91 -8.09 -9.49
N LYS A 147 -7.62 -8.23 -9.18
CA LYS A 147 -6.98 -9.53 -8.91
C LYS A 147 -6.15 -9.47 -7.64
N ALA A 148 -6.38 -10.41 -6.74
CA ALA A 148 -5.57 -10.60 -5.54
C ALA A 148 -4.94 -11.99 -5.49
N GLU A 149 -3.71 -12.06 -4.97
CA GLU A 149 -2.96 -13.27 -4.68
C GLU A 149 -2.50 -13.22 -3.22
N VAL A 150 -2.89 -14.18 -2.36
CA VAL A 150 -2.61 -14.15 -0.91
C VAL A 150 -2.38 -15.57 -0.38
N SER A 151 -1.52 -15.72 0.64
CA SER A 151 -1.34 -16.99 1.36
C SER A 151 -2.13 -16.96 2.67
N ILE A 152 -3.12 -17.87 2.85
CA ILE A 152 -4.09 -17.84 3.96
C ILE A 152 -4.08 -19.17 4.71
N SER A 153 -3.99 -19.12 6.04
CA SER A 153 -3.84 -20.31 6.87
C SER A 153 -5.01 -20.64 7.79
N GLY A 154 -5.82 -19.65 8.18
CA GLY A 154 -6.91 -19.81 9.16
C GLY A 154 -8.29 -19.74 8.52
N GLN A 155 -8.89 -18.57 8.44
CA GLN A 155 -10.23 -18.36 7.89
C GLN A 155 -10.19 -17.48 6.64
N LEU A 156 -11.10 -17.78 5.70
CA LEU A 156 -11.34 -16.97 4.51
C LEU A 156 -12.84 -16.68 4.39
N GLU A 157 -13.20 -15.41 4.40
CA GLU A 157 -14.46 -14.90 3.92
C GLU A 157 -14.19 -14.14 2.63
N ALA A 158 -14.95 -14.39 1.55
CA ALA A 158 -14.73 -13.72 0.28
C ALA A 158 -16.07 -13.39 -0.41
N GLU A 159 -16.20 -12.14 -0.83
CA GLU A 159 -17.25 -11.69 -1.73
C GLU A 159 -16.63 -11.27 -3.06
N ILE A 160 -16.91 -12.01 -4.11
CA ILE A 160 -16.33 -11.74 -5.43
C ILE A 160 -17.46 -11.45 -6.41
N SER A 161 -17.37 -10.31 -7.08
CA SER A 161 -18.37 -9.88 -8.06
C SER A 161 -17.74 -9.47 -9.39
N SER A 162 -18.53 -9.45 -10.43
CA SER A 162 -18.11 -9.10 -11.79
C SER A 162 -17.00 -10.07 -12.30
N ALA A 163 -15.85 -9.54 -12.67
CA ALA A 163 -14.69 -10.32 -13.13
C ALA A 163 -13.55 -10.32 -12.10
N GLY A 164 -13.86 -10.10 -10.81
CA GLY A 164 -12.91 -10.16 -9.73
C GLY A 164 -12.28 -11.55 -9.57
N ILE A 165 -11.03 -11.61 -9.16
CA ILE A 165 -10.28 -12.87 -9.01
C ILE A 165 -9.53 -12.84 -7.67
N LEU A 166 -9.78 -13.84 -6.83
CA LEU A 166 -8.94 -14.14 -5.67
C LEU A 166 -8.24 -15.48 -5.89
N ILE A 167 -6.93 -15.49 -5.83
CA ILE A 167 -6.11 -16.70 -5.84
C ILE A 167 -5.44 -16.82 -4.48
N TYR A 168 -5.64 -17.93 -3.81
CA TYR A 168 -5.02 -18.14 -2.50
C TYR A 168 -4.28 -19.47 -2.43
N ASP A 169 -3.25 -19.51 -1.60
CA ASP A 169 -2.53 -20.71 -1.17
C ASP A 169 -2.83 -21.00 0.30
N GLY A 170 -2.66 -22.25 0.71
CA GLY A 170 -2.97 -22.72 2.06
C GLY A 170 -4.26 -23.53 2.11
N ASN A 171 -4.74 -23.76 3.34
CA ASN A 171 -5.96 -24.55 3.59
C ASN A 171 -6.88 -23.84 4.59
N PRO A 172 -7.36 -22.63 4.26
CA PRO A 172 -8.23 -21.88 5.16
C PRO A 172 -9.61 -22.54 5.29
N ARG A 173 -10.26 -22.30 6.43
CA ARG A 173 -11.68 -22.57 6.58
C ARG A 173 -12.48 -21.48 5.85
N ILE A 174 -13.16 -21.85 4.78
CA ILE A 174 -14.03 -20.92 4.06
C ILE A 174 -15.34 -20.76 4.82
N THR A 175 -15.71 -19.54 5.17
CA THR A 175 -16.92 -19.20 5.94
C THR A 175 -18.00 -18.57 5.06
N LYS A 176 -17.60 -17.91 3.96
CA LYS A 176 -18.50 -17.35 2.93
C LYS A 176 -17.76 -17.31 1.60
N GLN A 177 -18.50 -17.48 0.51
CA GLN A 177 -17.96 -17.43 -0.85
C GLN A 177 -19.03 -16.88 -1.80
#